data_a46ca72a9014de1bec50941b8ec6f6ed
#
_entry.id   a46ca72a9014de1bec50941b8ec6f6ed
#
_cell.length_a   1.000
_cell.length_b   1.000
_cell.length_c   1.000
_cell.angle_alpha   90.00
_cell.angle_beta   90.00
_cell.angle_gamma   90.00
#
_symmetry.space_group_name_H-M   'P 1'
#
loop_
_entity.id
_entity.type
_entity.pdbx_description
1 polymer ?
#
loop_
_entity_poly.entity_id
_entity_poly.type
_entity_poly.pdbx_seq_one_letter_code
_entity_poly.pdbx_strand_id
1 'polypeptide(L)'
;MIKLNKYINEAWGGVKKQSLKAEIEAWCEEMGIEKYTINSKGEIDVDGNVYLQDKDLKELPYEFGRVDGYFSLGSCKNLTSLKNCPDFVGESFNCSLCRKLDSLEGCPKEVGSDFYCRGCKHKFTEEEIKSLCKVKEYIYN
;
A
#
# COMPACT_ATOMS: atom_id res chain seq x y z
N MET A 1 1.41 10.66 8.96
CA MET A 1 0.23 11.08 8.18
C MET A 1 -1.02 10.89 9.01
N ILE A 2 -1.86 11.89 9.08
CA ILE A 2 -3.15 11.77 9.78
C ILE A 2 -4.02 10.83 8.94
N LYS A 3 -4.56 9.79 9.57
CA LYS A 3 -5.51 8.93 8.88
C LYS A 3 -6.68 9.77 8.35
N LEU A 4 -6.97 9.59 7.09
CA LEU A 4 -8.04 10.29 6.39
C LEU A 4 -9.35 10.32 7.15
N ASN A 5 -9.63 9.23 7.82
CA ASN A 5 -10.85 9.02 8.59
C ASN A 5 -11.02 10.03 9.74
N LYS A 6 -9.94 10.31 10.45
CA LYS A 6 -9.95 11.29 11.53
C LYS A 6 -10.25 12.69 11.00
N TYR A 7 -9.70 12.99 9.84
CA TYR A 7 -9.88 14.28 9.18
C TYR A 7 -11.29 14.50 8.65
N ILE A 8 -11.90 13.45 8.13
CA ILE A 8 -13.25 13.48 7.56
C ILE A 8 -14.31 13.71 8.64
N ASN A 9 -14.11 13.13 9.82
CA ASN A 9 -15.13 13.14 10.86
C ASN A 9 -15.10 14.36 11.78
N GLU A 10 -13.95 15.04 11.92
CA GLU A 10 -13.78 15.99 13.02
C GLU A 10 -14.08 17.45 12.70
N ALA A 11 -13.86 17.94 11.49
CA ALA A 11 -13.83 19.39 11.34
C ALA A 11 -14.62 20.00 10.18
N TRP A 12 -14.96 19.26 9.14
CA TRP A 12 -15.29 19.94 7.90
C TRP A 12 -16.49 19.39 7.13
N GLY A 13 -17.24 18.49 7.71
CA GLY A 13 -18.50 18.01 7.14
C GLY A 13 -18.41 17.45 5.73
N GLY A 14 -19.54 17.40 5.04
CA GLY A 14 -19.67 16.75 3.74
C GLY A 14 -18.83 17.31 2.61
N VAL A 15 -18.45 18.59 2.62
CA VAL A 15 -17.75 19.28 1.52
C VAL A 15 -16.30 18.81 1.40
N LYS A 16 -15.56 18.70 2.52
CA LYS A 16 -14.17 18.18 2.49
C LYS A 16 -14.11 16.67 2.24
N LYS A 17 -15.10 15.95 2.70
CA LYS A 17 -15.24 14.52 2.41
C LYS A 17 -15.39 14.28 0.91
N GLN A 18 -16.18 15.08 0.21
CA GLN A 18 -16.34 15.03 -1.23
C GLN A 18 -15.08 15.44 -1.98
N SER A 19 -14.39 16.50 -1.54
CA SER A 19 -13.14 16.96 -2.13
C SER A 19 -12.06 15.88 -2.05
N LEU A 20 -11.90 15.25 -0.90
CA LEU A 20 -10.91 14.23 -0.67
C LEU A 20 -11.22 12.94 -1.44
N LYS A 21 -12.48 12.56 -1.49
CA LYS A 21 -12.93 11.45 -2.34
C LYS A 21 -12.56 11.70 -3.80
N ALA A 22 -12.82 12.91 -4.31
CA ALA A 22 -12.48 13.27 -5.66
C ALA A 22 -10.96 13.25 -5.93
N GLU A 23 -10.14 13.67 -4.97
CA GLU A 23 -8.67 13.57 -5.05
C GLU A 23 -8.19 12.13 -5.12
N ILE A 24 -8.75 11.24 -4.29
CA ILE A 24 -8.44 9.80 -4.31
C ILE A 24 -8.84 9.19 -5.65
N GLU A 25 -10.05 9.49 -6.14
CA GLU A 25 -10.55 8.99 -7.43
C GLU A 25 -9.65 9.43 -8.58
N ALA A 26 -9.25 10.70 -8.61
CA ALA A 26 -8.35 11.24 -9.62
C ALA A 26 -6.97 10.55 -9.57
N TRP A 27 -6.44 10.31 -8.38
CA TRP A 27 -5.18 9.62 -8.21
C TRP A 27 -5.28 8.15 -8.66
N CYS A 28 -6.35 7.45 -8.29
CA CYS A 28 -6.59 6.07 -8.73
C CYS A 28 -6.66 5.98 -10.26
N GLU A 29 -7.35 6.92 -10.89
CA GLU A 29 -7.42 7.01 -12.35
C GLU A 29 -6.04 7.23 -12.98
N GLU A 30 -5.27 8.19 -12.46
CA GLU A 30 -3.90 8.46 -12.90
C GLU A 30 -2.99 7.24 -12.76
N MET A 31 -3.13 6.48 -11.68
CA MET A 31 -2.34 5.28 -11.42
C MET A 31 -2.86 4.02 -12.13
N GLY A 32 -4.00 4.11 -12.81
CA GLY A 32 -4.60 2.96 -13.49
C GLY A 32 -5.18 1.91 -12.54
N ILE A 33 -5.60 2.33 -11.34
CA ILE A 33 -6.24 1.44 -10.38
C ILE A 33 -7.72 1.33 -10.73
N GLU A 34 -8.15 0.12 -11.01
CA GLU A 34 -9.54 -0.20 -11.36
C GLU A 34 -10.23 -0.98 -10.25
N LYS A 35 -11.55 -1.12 -10.35
CA LYS A 35 -12.38 -1.94 -9.44
C LYS A 35 -12.15 -1.61 -7.97
N TYR A 36 -12.07 -0.34 -7.64
CA TYR A 36 -11.89 0.10 -6.26
C TYR A 36 -13.17 0.74 -5.69
N THR A 37 -13.23 0.73 -4.39
CA THR A 37 -14.20 1.51 -3.61
C THR A 37 -13.46 2.26 -2.52
N ILE A 38 -14.03 3.37 -2.06
CA ILE A 38 -13.53 4.09 -0.90
C ILE A 38 -14.44 3.71 0.26
N ASN A 39 -13.90 3.00 1.25
CA ASN A 39 -14.69 2.49 2.36
C ASN A 39 -15.06 3.59 3.38
N SER A 40 -15.83 3.25 4.41
CA SER A 40 -16.28 4.19 5.43
C SER A 40 -15.16 4.82 6.26
N LYS A 41 -13.96 4.22 6.23
CA LYS A 41 -12.75 4.74 6.88
C LYS A 41 -11.94 5.66 5.97
N GLY A 42 -12.36 5.87 4.72
CA GLY A 42 -11.64 6.63 3.73
C GLY A 42 -10.47 5.86 3.11
N GLU A 43 -10.41 4.55 3.26
CA GLU A 43 -9.38 3.68 2.71
C GLU A 43 -9.80 3.16 1.34
N ILE A 44 -8.82 2.91 0.47
CA ILE A 44 -9.04 2.34 -0.86
C ILE A 44 -9.06 0.82 -0.75
N ASP A 45 -10.20 0.22 -1.03
CA ASP A 45 -10.36 -1.23 -1.16
C ASP A 45 -10.41 -1.58 -2.65
N VAL A 46 -9.63 -2.57 -3.08
CA VAL A 46 -9.52 -2.95 -4.50
C VAL A 46 -9.90 -4.41 -4.70
N ASP A 47 -10.89 -4.64 -5.54
CA ASP A 47 -11.26 -5.98 -6.03
C ASP A 47 -10.46 -6.30 -7.29
N GLY A 48 -9.18 -6.58 -7.10
CA GLY A 48 -8.25 -6.85 -8.19
C GLY A 48 -6.81 -6.49 -7.81
N ASN A 49 -6.02 -6.19 -8.83
CA ASN A 49 -4.59 -5.94 -8.71
C ASN A 49 -4.27 -4.45 -8.66
N VAL A 50 -3.18 -4.12 -7.98
CA VAL A 50 -2.62 -2.76 -7.94
C VAL A 50 -1.17 -2.81 -8.43
N TYR A 51 -0.89 -2.14 -9.53
CA TYR A 51 0.44 -2.08 -10.16
C TYR A 51 0.99 -0.66 -10.09
N LEU A 52 1.83 -0.41 -9.10
CA LEU A 52 2.51 0.87 -8.88
C LEU A 52 4.03 0.79 -9.08
N GLN A 53 4.51 -0.27 -9.73
CA GLN A 53 5.93 -0.43 -10.01
C GLN A 53 6.46 0.71 -10.87
N ASP A 54 7.73 1.04 -10.65
CA ASP A 54 8.47 2.10 -11.35
C ASP A 54 7.92 3.52 -11.18
N LYS A 55 6.94 3.71 -10.31
CA LYS A 55 6.38 5.05 -10.03
C LYS A 55 7.32 5.86 -9.13
N ASP A 56 7.29 7.17 -9.32
CA ASP A 56 8.05 8.12 -8.48
C ASP A 56 7.26 8.44 -7.20
N LEU A 57 7.23 7.48 -6.29
CA LEU A 57 6.55 7.58 -5.01
C LEU A 57 7.57 7.57 -3.88
N LYS A 58 7.47 8.50 -2.95
CA LYS A 58 8.20 8.45 -1.66
C LYS A 58 7.45 7.62 -0.64
N GLU A 59 6.14 7.70 -0.66
CA GLU A 59 5.18 6.89 0.07
C GLU A 59 3.84 6.90 -0.68
N LEU A 60 2.93 6.02 -0.32
CA LEU A 60 1.56 6.06 -0.84
C LEU A 60 0.84 7.30 -0.31
N PRO A 61 0.23 8.12 -1.17
CA PRO A 61 -0.41 9.36 -0.73
C PRO A 61 -1.73 9.13 0.01
N TYR A 62 -2.36 7.97 -0.23
CA TYR A 62 -3.65 7.62 0.36
C TYR A 62 -3.61 6.22 0.96
N GLU A 63 -4.40 6.01 2.01
CA GLU A 63 -4.44 4.74 2.73
C GLU A 63 -5.22 3.68 1.95
N PHE A 64 -4.61 2.51 1.78
CA PHE A 64 -5.29 1.32 1.28
C PHE A 64 -5.82 0.50 2.46
N GLY A 65 -6.99 -0.10 2.28
CA GLY A 65 -7.55 -1.03 3.25
C GLY A 65 -7.26 -2.47 2.87
N ARG A 66 -7.93 -2.97 1.86
CA ARG A 66 -7.82 -4.34 1.37
C ARG A 66 -7.58 -4.37 -0.13
N VAL A 67 -6.66 -5.20 -0.57
CA VAL A 67 -6.44 -5.50 -2.00
C VAL A 67 -6.56 -7.01 -2.19
N ASP A 68 -7.56 -7.43 -2.96
CA ASP A 68 -7.87 -8.86 -3.12
C ASP A 68 -6.89 -9.59 -4.04
N GLY A 69 -6.22 -8.87 -4.92
CA GLY A 69 -5.23 -9.42 -5.85
C GLY A 69 -3.78 -9.11 -5.45
N TYR A 70 -2.96 -8.87 -6.46
CA TYR A 70 -1.55 -8.55 -6.35
C TYR A 70 -1.34 -7.05 -6.05
N PHE A 71 -0.35 -6.73 -5.20
CA PHE A 71 0.03 -5.35 -4.91
C PHE A 71 1.53 -5.16 -5.14
N SER A 72 1.89 -4.30 -6.10
CA SER A 72 3.29 -4.06 -6.44
C SER A 72 3.72 -2.60 -6.29
N LEU A 73 4.80 -2.40 -5.53
CA LEU A 73 5.59 -1.19 -5.45
C LEU A 73 7.01 -1.42 -6.00
N GLY A 74 7.22 -2.52 -6.72
CA GLY A 74 8.55 -2.90 -7.21
C GLY A 74 9.25 -1.78 -7.97
N SER A 75 10.55 -1.64 -7.78
CA SER A 75 11.38 -0.63 -8.48
C SER A 75 10.96 0.82 -8.27
N CYS A 76 10.23 1.13 -7.21
CA CYS A 76 9.96 2.51 -6.80
C CYS A 76 11.23 3.10 -6.16
N LYS A 77 12.07 3.74 -6.97
CA LYS A 77 13.43 4.17 -6.61
C LYS A 77 13.49 5.17 -5.45
N ASN A 78 12.45 5.94 -5.26
CA ASN A 78 12.39 6.98 -4.22
C ASN A 78 11.53 6.58 -3.01
N LEU A 79 10.98 5.37 -3.01
CA LEU A 79 10.16 4.87 -1.92
C LEU A 79 10.98 4.70 -0.64
N THR A 80 10.62 5.42 0.40
CA THR A 80 11.28 5.36 1.72
C THR A 80 10.40 4.75 2.80
N SER A 81 9.11 4.56 2.55
CA SER A 81 8.14 4.10 3.53
C SER A 81 7.06 3.25 2.89
N LEU A 82 6.61 2.23 3.59
CA LEU A 82 5.44 1.41 3.25
C LEU A 82 4.17 1.87 3.96
N LYS A 83 4.20 3.06 4.53
CA LYS A 83 3.02 3.66 5.14
C LYS A 83 1.87 3.70 4.14
N ASN A 84 0.66 3.49 4.61
CA ASN A 84 -0.56 3.44 3.82
C ASN A 84 -0.72 2.21 2.91
N CYS A 85 0.18 1.24 2.97
CA CYS A 85 -0.03 -0.07 2.34
C CYS A 85 -1.30 -0.74 2.90
N PRO A 86 -1.96 -1.59 2.09
CA PRO A 86 -3.12 -2.33 2.57
C PRO A 86 -2.74 -3.26 3.72
N ASP A 87 -3.64 -3.43 4.69
CA ASP A 87 -3.46 -4.41 5.77
C ASP A 87 -3.52 -5.85 5.25
N PHE A 88 -4.28 -6.07 4.20
CA PHE A 88 -4.46 -7.37 3.56
C PHE A 88 -4.19 -7.30 2.05
N VAL A 89 -3.38 -8.23 1.56
CA VAL A 89 -3.14 -8.50 0.13
C VAL A 89 -3.49 -9.94 -0.13
N GLY A 90 -4.47 -10.18 -1.01
CA GLY A 90 -5.00 -11.53 -1.25
C GLY A 90 -4.06 -12.44 -2.02
N GLU A 91 -3.21 -11.86 -2.87
CA GLU A 91 -2.18 -12.58 -3.61
C GLU A 91 -0.78 -12.17 -3.13
N SER A 92 0.14 -11.82 -4.01
CA SER A 92 1.51 -11.46 -3.65
C SER A 92 1.69 -9.96 -3.43
N PHE A 93 2.59 -9.63 -2.51
CA PHE A 93 3.06 -8.27 -2.23
C PHE A 93 4.51 -8.12 -2.70
N ASN A 94 4.80 -7.05 -3.44
CA ASN A 94 6.12 -6.81 -3.98
C ASN A 94 6.62 -5.39 -3.68
N CYS A 95 7.71 -5.28 -2.93
CA CYS A 95 8.48 -4.06 -2.73
C CYS A 95 9.95 -4.24 -3.12
N SER A 96 10.25 -5.15 -4.02
CA SER A 96 11.61 -5.42 -4.48
C SER A 96 12.21 -4.22 -5.21
N LEU A 97 13.54 -4.09 -5.14
CA LEU A 97 14.31 -3.04 -5.83
C LEU A 97 13.94 -1.61 -5.42
N CYS A 98 13.29 -1.46 -4.29
CA CYS A 98 13.07 -0.14 -3.66
C CYS A 98 14.33 0.26 -2.91
N ARG A 99 15.30 0.83 -3.61
CA ARG A 99 16.70 1.03 -3.16
C ARG A 99 16.86 2.02 -2.00
N LYS A 100 15.83 2.78 -1.66
CA LYS A 100 15.82 3.69 -0.50
C LYS A 100 15.02 3.14 0.68
N LEU A 101 14.35 2.01 0.50
CA LEU A 101 13.53 1.39 1.55
C LEU A 101 14.42 0.63 2.54
N ASP A 102 14.45 1.10 3.78
CA ASP A 102 15.26 0.50 4.86
C ASP A 102 14.44 -0.02 6.04
N SER A 103 13.13 0.06 5.96
CA SER A 103 12.19 -0.44 6.96
C SER A 103 10.95 -1.05 6.30
N LEU A 104 10.41 -2.09 6.90
CA LEU A 104 9.14 -2.69 6.50
C LEU A 104 7.95 -2.17 7.33
N GLU A 105 8.16 -1.18 8.17
CA GLU A 105 7.06 -0.57 8.93
C GLU A 105 5.97 -0.10 7.98
N GLY A 106 4.73 -0.48 8.27
CA GLY A 106 3.58 -0.20 7.42
C GLY A 106 3.30 -1.26 6.34
N CYS A 107 4.12 -2.30 6.21
CA CYS A 107 3.85 -3.40 5.29
C CYS A 107 2.52 -4.10 5.63
N PRO A 108 1.93 -4.85 4.68
CA PRO A 108 0.71 -5.61 4.96
C PRO A 108 0.87 -6.53 6.16
N LYS A 109 -0.19 -6.70 6.93
CA LYS A 109 -0.23 -7.64 8.06
C LYS A 109 -0.45 -9.07 7.60
N GLU A 110 -1.05 -9.25 6.42
CA GLU A 110 -1.31 -10.56 5.83
C GLU A 110 -1.15 -10.49 4.31
N VAL A 111 -0.42 -11.46 3.76
CA VAL A 111 -0.19 -11.66 2.32
C VAL A 111 -0.58 -13.09 1.97
N GLY A 112 -1.55 -13.23 1.07
CA GLY A 112 -2.16 -14.53 0.73
C GLY A 112 -1.30 -15.42 -0.15
N SER A 113 -0.19 -14.93 -0.71
CA SER A 113 0.77 -15.71 -1.49
C SER A 113 2.19 -15.32 -1.09
N ASP A 114 2.97 -14.74 -1.99
CA ASP A 114 4.40 -14.48 -1.80
C ASP A 114 4.70 -13.04 -1.38
N PHE A 115 5.79 -12.88 -0.64
CA PHE A 115 6.33 -11.58 -0.25
C PHE A 115 7.69 -11.35 -0.91
N TYR A 116 7.79 -10.32 -1.75
CA TYR A 116 9.02 -9.98 -2.48
C TYR A 116 9.62 -8.68 -1.95
N CYS A 117 10.88 -8.73 -1.48
CA CYS A 117 11.59 -7.54 -0.98
C CYS A 117 13.10 -7.56 -1.29
N ARG A 118 13.52 -8.23 -2.35
CA ARG A 118 14.93 -8.26 -2.77
C ARG A 118 15.40 -6.89 -3.26
N GLY A 119 16.64 -6.54 -2.97
CA GLY A 119 17.27 -5.35 -3.52
C GLY A 119 16.82 -4.03 -2.91
N CYS A 120 16.24 -4.06 -1.71
CA CYS A 120 15.98 -2.86 -0.91
C CYS A 120 17.28 -2.34 -0.28
N LYS A 121 17.23 -1.14 0.32
CA LYS A 121 18.39 -0.56 1.02
C LYS A 121 18.85 -1.44 2.17
N HIS A 122 17.91 -1.94 2.98
CA HIS A 122 18.18 -2.93 4.01
C HIS A 122 17.83 -4.33 3.47
N LYS A 123 18.68 -5.30 3.75
CA LYS A 123 18.40 -6.71 3.47
C LYS A 123 17.56 -7.27 4.62
N PHE A 124 16.26 -7.37 4.41
CA PHE A 124 15.34 -7.88 5.41
C PHE A 124 15.50 -9.40 5.57
N THR A 125 15.53 -9.87 6.81
CA THR A 125 15.55 -11.29 7.12
C THR A 125 14.13 -11.86 7.07
N GLU A 126 14.03 -13.15 6.87
CA GLU A 126 12.72 -13.85 6.93
C GLU A 126 12.05 -13.68 8.29
N GLU A 127 12.83 -13.66 9.38
CA GLU A 127 12.33 -13.42 10.73
C GLU A 127 11.73 -12.01 10.90
N GLU A 128 12.41 -10.99 10.37
CA GLU A 128 11.89 -9.61 10.38
C GLU A 128 10.56 -9.53 9.65
N ILE A 129 10.46 -10.14 8.48
CA ILE A 129 9.24 -10.15 7.67
C ILE A 129 8.11 -10.87 8.42
N LYS A 130 8.36 -12.04 8.93
CA LYS A 130 7.36 -12.85 9.66
C LYS A 130 6.91 -12.21 10.97
N SER A 131 7.73 -11.34 11.57
CA SER A 131 7.35 -10.59 12.77
C SER A 131 6.30 -9.51 12.49
N LEU A 132 6.19 -9.06 11.24
CA LEU A 132 5.30 -7.97 10.83
C LEU A 132 4.14 -8.45 9.95
N CYS A 133 4.33 -9.51 9.20
CA CYS A 133 3.41 -9.98 8.17
C CYS A 133 3.23 -11.50 8.21
N LYS A 134 1.98 -11.95 8.15
CA LYS A 134 1.67 -13.35 7.92
C LYS A 134 1.72 -13.63 6.42
N VAL A 135 2.77 -14.32 5.97
CA VAL A 135 2.97 -14.70 4.57
C VAL A 135 2.57 -16.14 4.38
N LYS A 136 1.62 -16.40 3.48
CA LYS A 136 1.05 -17.74 3.30
C LYS A 136 1.99 -18.67 2.54
N GLU A 137 2.70 -18.18 1.54
CA GLU A 137 3.55 -19.00 0.67
C GLU A 137 5.04 -18.69 0.92
N TYR A 138 5.72 -18.03 0.00
CA TYR A 138 7.17 -17.86 0.04
C TYR A 138 7.59 -16.42 0.29
N ILE A 139 8.78 -16.28 0.88
CA ILE A 139 9.46 -15.00 1.08
C ILE A 139 10.69 -14.95 0.19
N TYR A 140 10.79 -13.92 -0.63
CA TYR A 140 11.93 -13.64 -1.51
C TYR A 140 12.62 -12.36 -1.04
N ASN A 141 13.58 -12.51 -0.12
CA ASN A 141 14.35 -11.45 0.52
C ASN A 141 15.79 -11.31 0.02
#